data_dd82f843d7c789a183cb3e5682f55abf
#
_entry.id   dd82f843d7c789a183cb3e5682f55abf
#
_cell.length_a   1.000
_cell.length_b   1.000
_cell.length_c   1.000
_cell.angle_alpha   90.00
_cell.angle_beta   90.00
_cell.angle_gamma   90.00
#
_symmetry.space_group_name_H-M   'P 1'
#
loop_
_entity.id
_entity.type
_entity.pdbx_description
1 polymer ?
#
loop_
_entity_poly.entity_id
_entity_poly.type
_entity_poly.pdbx_seq_one_letter_code
_entity_poly.pdbx_strand_id
1 'polypeptide(L)'
;MRELDEFYDFLEDVNEFCKIQNIPASTASSEFAPGQFEINLNHSNDILKAADDSALLRRVIKETAIKHSYEASFISKPFIEQTGSGMHVHISLFDEKNQNIFSGDKEEGSEKLHYAIGGLQKTLYDNFLIFASNVNSYRRFEPDQFVPVNNSWGPNNRSVAFRIPRSDEKSKRIEHRVAGACLLYTSPSPRDS
;
A
#
# COMPACT_ATOMS: atom_id res chain seq x y z
N MET A 1 -3.06 -13.75 16.79
CA MET A 1 -2.51 -13.39 18.11
C MET A 1 -1.15 -14.03 18.35
N ARG A 2 -0.94 -15.34 18.20
CA ARG A 2 0.39 -15.97 18.42
C ARG A 2 1.52 -15.38 17.57
N GLU A 3 1.29 -15.07 16.30
CA GLU A 3 2.34 -14.51 15.43
C GLU A 3 2.79 -13.09 15.84
N LEU A 4 1.86 -12.22 16.25
CA LEU A 4 2.24 -10.90 16.75
C LEU A 4 3.07 -11.00 18.03
N ASP A 5 2.78 -11.98 18.90
CA ASP A 5 3.55 -12.21 20.13
C ASP A 5 4.97 -12.73 19.81
N GLU A 6 5.10 -13.61 18.78
CA GLU A 6 6.40 -14.15 18.34
C GLU A 6 7.32 -13.09 17.75
N PHE A 7 6.74 -12.14 16.98
CA PHE A 7 7.48 -11.05 16.34
C PHE A 7 7.41 -9.73 17.10
N TYR A 8 6.95 -9.76 18.36
CA TYR A 8 6.70 -8.54 19.15
C TYR A 8 7.94 -7.64 19.25
N ASP A 9 9.08 -8.18 19.68
CA ASP A 9 10.31 -7.41 19.86
C ASP A 9 10.82 -6.80 18.55
N PHE A 10 10.69 -7.52 17.45
CA PHE A 10 11.02 -7.03 16.11
C PHE A 10 10.10 -5.86 15.70
N LEU A 11 8.80 -5.99 15.88
CA LEU A 11 7.82 -4.96 15.50
C LEU A 11 7.94 -3.73 16.40
N GLU A 12 8.27 -3.91 17.68
CA GLU A 12 8.53 -2.81 18.61
C GLU A 12 9.80 -2.04 18.23
N ASP A 13 10.91 -2.71 17.91
CA ASP A 13 12.13 -2.08 17.42
C ASP A 13 11.86 -1.31 16.10
N VAL A 14 11.08 -1.87 15.16
CA VAL A 14 10.69 -1.16 13.93
C VAL A 14 9.96 0.13 14.27
N ASN A 15 8.98 0.08 15.19
CA ASN A 15 8.23 1.25 15.60
C ASN A 15 9.11 2.31 16.29
N GLU A 16 10.04 1.89 17.15
CA GLU A 16 11.01 2.78 17.80
C GLU A 16 11.92 3.48 16.80
N PHE A 17 12.51 2.73 15.86
CA PHE A 17 13.36 3.31 14.82
C PHE A 17 12.61 4.22 13.87
N CYS A 18 11.33 3.94 13.57
CA CYS A 18 10.47 4.85 12.83
C CYS A 18 10.25 6.17 13.59
N LYS A 19 10.01 6.11 14.91
CA LYS A 19 9.87 7.32 15.74
C LYS A 19 11.14 8.16 15.75
N ILE A 20 12.31 7.54 15.95
CA ILE A 20 13.61 8.21 15.95
C ILE A 20 13.86 8.93 14.62
N GLN A 21 13.45 8.35 13.50
CA GLN A 21 13.65 8.92 12.17
C GLN A 21 12.48 9.80 11.69
N ASN A 22 11.48 10.05 12.56
CA ASN A 22 10.27 10.81 12.23
C ASN A 22 9.47 10.23 11.04
N ILE A 23 9.52 8.91 10.87
CA ILE A 23 8.69 8.20 9.90
C ILE A 23 7.31 7.99 10.56
N PRO A 24 6.20 8.43 9.92
CA PRO A 24 4.88 8.42 10.53
C PRO A 24 4.22 7.02 10.44
N ALA A 25 4.97 5.98 10.82
CA ALA A 25 4.44 4.63 10.94
C ALA A 25 3.38 4.56 12.05
N SER A 26 2.31 3.82 11.79
CA SER A 26 1.22 3.66 12.74
C SER A 26 1.13 2.20 13.21
N THR A 27 0.07 1.51 12.87
CA THR A 27 -0.22 0.17 13.37
C THR A 27 0.46 -0.89 12.52
N ALA A 28 1.06 -1.90 13.17
CA ALA A 28 1.40 -3.16 12.55
C ALA A 28 0.26 -4.17 12.75
N SER A 29 -0.12 -4.88 11.70
CA SER A 29 -1.12 -5.94 11.73
C SER A 29 -0.60 -7.20 11.05
N SER A 30 -1.00 -8.36 11.57
CA SER A 30 -0.76 -9.64 10.91
C SER A 30 -1.68 -9.77 9.69
N GLU A 31 -1.14 -10.21 8.58
CA GLU A 31 -1.84 -10.46 7.33
C GLU A 31 -2.17 -11.94 7.14
N PHE A 32 -2.58 -12.35 5.94
CA PHE A 32 -3.11 -13.69 5.66
C PHE A 32 -2.05 -14.79 5.66
N ALA A 33 -0.84 -14.50 5.15
CA ALA A 33 0.21 -15.50 5.10
C ALA A 33 1.01 -15.54 6.41
N PRO A 34 1.50 -16.71 6.85
CA PRO A 34 2.36 -16.82 8.01
C PRO A 34 3.59 -15.91 7.89
N GLY A 35 3.87 -15.15 8.96
CA GLY A 35 4.98 -14.18 8.98
C GLY A 35 4.77 -12.96 8.07
N GLN A 36 3.57 -12.73 7.57
CA GLN A 36 3.22 -11.55 6.77
C GLN A 36 2.63 -10.46 7.66
N PHE A 37 3.21 -9.27 7.59
CA PHE A 37 2.78 -8.10 8.35
C PHE A 37 2.52 -6.91 7.43
N GLU A 38 1.53 -6.10 7.78
CA GLU A 38 1.27 -4.80 7.18
C GLU A 38 1.60 -3.71 8.19
N ILE A 39 2.41 -2.73 7.77
CA ILE A 39 2.69 -1.52 8.56
C ILE A 39 2.16 -0.33 7.77
N ASN A 40 1.26 0.42 8.38
CA ASN A 40 0.64 1.56 7.76
C ASN A 40 1.42 2.85 8.04
N LEU A 41 1.48 3.74 7.05
CA LEU A 41 1.92 5.12 7.22
C LEU A 41 0.70 6.03 7.41
N ASN A 42 0.81 6.97 8.33
CA ASN A 42 -0.18 8.04 8.44
C ASN A 42 -0.15 8.93 7.18
N HIS A 43 -1.29 9.51 6.84
CA HIS A 43 -1.39 10.39 5.67
C HIS A 43 -0.51 11.64 5.82
N SER A 44 -0.03 12.12 4.68
CA SER A 44 0.71 13.39 4.55
C SER A 44 0.08 14.23 3.45
N ASN A 45 0.14 15.55 3.59
CA ASN A 45 -0.22 16.50 2.53
C ASN A 45 0.94 16.76 1.56
N ASP A 46 2.11 16.22 1.81
CA ASP A 46 3.29 16.28 0.96
C ASP A 46 3.52 14.90 0.31
N ILE A 47 3.30 14.84 -1.00
CA ILE A 47 3.40 13.60 -1.78
C ILE A 47 4.84 13.09 -1.83
N LEU A 48 5.83 13.99 -1.94
CA LEU A 48 7.25 13.59 -1.98
C LEU A 48 7.68 13.04 -0.63
N LYS A 49 7.28 13.71 0.46
CA LYS A 49 7.53 13.20 1.81
C LYS A 49 6.88 11.84 2.04
N ALA A 50 5.64 11.63 1.60
CA ALA A 50 4.98 10.34 1.73
C ALA A 50 5.74 9.21 0.99
N ALA A 51 6.28 9.52 -0.20
CA ALA A 51 7.12 8.58 -0.96
C ALA A 51 8.44 8.29 -0.24
N ASP A 52 9.12 9.32 0.26
CA ASP A 52 10.37 9.18 1.03
C ASP A 52 10.15 8.38 2.32
N ASP A 53 9.09 8.68 3.07
CA ASP A 53 8.73 7.97 4.30
C ASP A 53 8.48 6.47 4.02
N SER A 54 7.86 6.13 2.90
CA SER A 54 7.63 4.72 2.54
C SER A 54 8.92 3.98 2.16
N ALA A 55 9.85 4.67 1.50
CA ALA A 55 11.19 4.13 1.20
C ALA A 55 12.02 3.93 2.47
N LEU A 56 11.97 4.90 3.38
CA LEU A 56 12.66 4.84 4.67
C LEU A 56 12.06 3.75 5.56
N LEU A 57 10.73 3.63 5.64
CA LEU A 57 10.06 2.56 6.38
C LEU A 57 10.55 1.18 5.91
N ARG A 58 10.58 0.96 4.60
CA ARG A 58 11.07 -0.29 4.04
C ARG A 58 12.53 -0.58 4.46
N ARG A 59 13.39 0.44 4.44
CA ARG A 59 14.77 0.31 4.91
C ARG A 59 14.83 -0.05 6.40
N VAL A 60 14.09 0.66 7.25
CA VAL A 60 14.01 0.37 8.68
C VAL A 60 13.60 -1.07 8.93
N ILE A 61 12.54 -1.56 8.27
CA ILE A 61 12.09 -2.94 8.42
C ILE A 61 13.19 -3.93 8.05
N LYS A 62 13.88 -3.73 6.93
CA LYS A 62 14.94 -4.66 6.48
C LYS A 62 16.14 -4.69 7.42
N GLU A 63 16.61 -3.54 7.85
CA GLU A 63 17.76 -3.45 8.77
C GLU A 63 17.40 -4.02 10.16
N THR A 64 16.20 -3.76 10.65
CA THR A 64 15.71 -4.32 11.90
C THR A 64 15.54 -5.83 11.81
N ALA A 65 15.06 -6.36 10.69
CA ALA A 65 14.93 -7.80 10.49
C ALA A 65 16.28 -8.50 10.61
N ILE A 66 17.32 -7.97 9.97
CA ILE A 66 18.70 -8.50 10.09
C ILE A 66 19.15 -8.53 11.55
N LYS A 67 18.88 -7.47 12.30
CA LYS A 67 19.24 -7.35 13.73
C LYS A 67 18.57 -8.45 14.59
N HIS A 68 17.36 -8.87 14.20
CA HIS A 68 16.62 -9.96 14.84
C HIS A 68 16.84 -11.34 14.20
N SER A 69 17.83 -11.48 13.31
CA SER A 69 18.11 -12.72 12.58
C SER A 69 16.95 -13.18 11.67
N TYR A 70 16.16 -12.22 11.17
CA TYR A 70 15.12 -12.43 10.19
C TYR A 70 15.52 -11.90 8.81
N GLU A 71 14.82 -12.33 7.79
CA GLU A 71 14.89 -11.76 6.44
C GLU A 71 13.55 -11.16 6.06
N ALA A 72 13.50 -9.83 5.88
CA ALA A 72 12.30 -9.13 5.41
C ALA A 72 12.27 -9.04 3.88
N SER A 73 11.24 -9.63 3.28
CA SER A 73 11.00 -9.59 1.84
C SER A 73 9.81 -8.71 1.49
N PHE A 74 9.99 -7.88 0.44
CA PHE A 74 8.94 -7.06 -0.16
C PHE A 74 8.59 -7.52 -1.58
N ILE A 75 8.95 -8.74 -1.93
CA ILE A 75 8.60 -9.35 -3.22
C ILE A 75 7.08 -9.52 -3.30
N SER A 76 6.50 -9.16 -4.44
CA SER A 76 5.04 -9.14 -4.61
C SER A 76 4.37 -10.51 -4.41
N LYS A 77 5.04 -11.60 -4.78
CA LYS A 77 4.58 -12.98 -4.59
C LYS A 77 5.76 -13.86 -4.18
N PRO A 78 6.20 -13.84 -2.90
CA PRO A 78 7.36 -14.62 -2.44
C PRO A 78 7.12 -16.13 -2.52
N PHE A 79 5.91 -16.56 -2.22
CA PHE A 79 5.51 -17.97 -2.25
C PHE A 79 4.25 -18.14 -3.12
N ILE A 80 4.28 -19.10 -4.04
CA ILE A 80 3.19 -19.31 -5.01
C ILE A 80 1.88 -19.65 -4.30
N GLU A 81 1.95 -20.49 -3.27
CA GLU A 81 0.78 -20.99 -2.53
C GLU A 81 0.27 -20.02 -1.43
N GLN A 82 0.96 -18.89 -1.21
CA GLN A 82 0.61 -17.94 -0.17
C GLN A 82 0.06 -16.64 -0.78
N THR A 83 -0.57 -15.81 0.04
CA THR A 83 -0.99 -14.47 -0.39
C THR A 83 0.21 -13.59 -0.75
N GLY A 84 0.02 -12.74 -1.75
CA GLY A 84 1.06 -11.80 -2.18
C GLY A 84 1.10 -10.53 -1.32
N SER A 85 2.17 -9.75 -1.47
CA SER A 85 2.38 -8.47 -0.80
C SER A 85 2.03 -7.31 -1.72
N GLY A 86 1.04 -6.51 -1.31
CA GLY A 86 0.63 -5.30 -2.00
C GLY A 86 1.11 -4.05 -1.27
N MET A 87 1.15 -2.94 -2.01
CA MET A 87 1.28 -1.60 -1.45
C MET A 87 0.03 -0.80 -1.85
N HIS A 88 -0.90 -0.65 -0.91
CA HIS A 88 -2.11 0.10 -1.19
C HIS A 88 -1.84 1.59 -0.96
N VAL A 89 -2.12 2.39 -2.00
CA VAL A 89 -1.93 3.85 -1.93
C VAL A 89 -3.28 4.52 -1.73
N HIS A 90 -3.43 5.24 -0.63
CA HIS A 90 -4.63 5.99 -0.30
C HIS A 90 -4.48 7.43 -0.75
N ILE A 91 -5.48 7.94 -1.50
CA ILE A 91 -5.46 9.26 -2.10
C ILE A 91 -6.74 9.99 -1.70
N SER A 92 -6.60 11.17 -1.11
CA SER A 92 -7.68 12.14 -0.90
C SER A 92 -7.26 13.50 -1.46
N LEU A 93 -8.21 14.31 -1.88
CA LEU A 93 -7.95 15.65 -2.40
C LEU A 93 -8.72 16.67 -1.59
N PHE A 94 -8.06 17.77 -1.28
CA PHE A 94 -8.63 18.89 -0.52
C PHE A 94 -8.59 20.16 -1.35
N ASP A 95 -9.62 20.99 -1.20
CA ASP A 95 -9.67 22.32 -1.80
C ASP A 95 -8.89 23.35 -0.97
N GLU A 96 -8.87 24.60 -1.45
CA GLU A 96 -8.22 25.74 -0.77
C GLU A 96 -8.83 26.05 0.61
N LYS A 97 -10.05 25.58 0.88
CA LYS A 97 -10.74 25.72 2.17
C LYS A 97 -10.50 24.53 3.09
N ASN A 98 -9.58 23.63 2.73
CA ASN A 98 -9.28 22.39 3.43
C ASN A 98 -10.51 21.47 3.59
N GLN A 99 -11.38 21.44 2.56
CA GLN A 99 -12.50 20.52 2.47
C GLN A 99 -12.16 19.37 1.55
N ASN A 100 -12.44 18.16 1.98
CA ASN A 100 -12.21 16.97 1.16
C ASN A 100 -13.20 16.96 -0.02
N ILE A 101 -12.70 17.16 -1.24
CA ILE A 101 -13.53 17.22 -2.44
C ILE A 101 -14.10 15.87 -2.90
N PHE A 102 -13.63 14.79 -2.29
CA PHE A 102 -14.19 13.45 -2.51
C PHE A 102 -15.40 13.18 -1.62
N SER A 103 -15.68 14.00 -0.62
CA SER A 103 -16.85 13.91 0.24
C SER A 103 -18.14 14.09 -0.55
N GLY A 104 -19.20 13.41 -0.14
CA GLY A 104 -20.53 13.50 -0.72
C GLY A 104 -21.54 12.74 0.14
N ASP A 105 -22.82 13.02 -0.07
CA ASP A 105 -23.94 12.48 0.72
C ASP A 105 -24.10 10.94 0.62
N LYS A 106 -23.43 10.32 -0.36
CA LYS A 106 -23.51 8.89 -0.60
C LYS A 106 -22.24 8.18 -0.11
N GLU A 107 -22.36 6.90 0.21
CA GLU A 107 -21.22 6.06 0.56
C GLU A 107 -20.15 6.06 -0.55
N GLU A 108 -20.55 6.18 -1.79
CA GLU A 108 -19.69 6.24 -2.97
C GLU A 108 -18.94 7.58 -3.14
N GLY A 109 -19.26 8.61 -2.34
CA GLY A 109 -18.63 9.92 -2.39
C GLY A 109 -19.15 10.85 -3.49
N SER A 110 -18.38 11.88 -3.83
CA SER A 110 -18.75 12.94 -4.78
C SER A 110 -18.51 12.54 -6.24
N GLU A 111 -19.09 13.31 -7.17
CA GLU A 111 -18.79 13.18 -8.62
C GLU A 111 -17.30 13.36 -8.92
N LYS A 112 -16.60 14.23 -8.19
CA LYS A 112 -15.16 14.45 -8.36
C LYS A 112 -14.34 13.20 -8.02
N LEU A 113 -14.78 12.43 -7.02
CA LEU A 113 -14.18 11.13 -6.71
C LEU A 113 -14.37 10.16 -7.87
N HIS A 114 -15.58 10.11 -8.46
CA HIS A 114 -15.87 9.24 -9.61
C HIS A 114 -15.07 9.65 -10.86
N TYR A 115 -14.89 10.95 -11.11
CA TYR A 115 -14.02 11.41 -12.19
C TYR A 115 -12.56 11.02 -11.98
N ALA A 116 -12.07 11.12 -10.74
CA ALA A 116 -10.72 10.67 -10.40
C ALA A 116 -10.54 9.15 -10.62
N ILE A 117 -11.51 8.33 -10.20
CA ILE A 117 -11.51 6.89 -10.48
C ILE A 117 -11.53 6.61 -11.99
N GLY A 118 -12.38 7.30 -12.74
CA GLY A 118 -12.45 7.16 -14.20
C GLY A 118 -11.11 7.48 -14.88
N GLY A 119 -10.41 8.52 -14.40
CA GLY A 119 -9.06 8.85 -14.86
C GLY A 119 -8.05 7.75 -14.55
N LEU A 120 -8.07 7.22 -13.31
CA LEU A 120 -7.20 6.11 -12.91
C LEU A 120 -7.49 4.84 -13.72
N GLN A 121 -8.76 4.51 -13.97
CA GLN A 121 -9.13 3.37 -14.80
C GLN A 121 -8.64 3.51 -16.24
N LYS A 122 -8.77 4.70 -16.82
CA LYS A 122 -8.36 4.99 -18.20
C LYS A 122 -6.86 4.82 -18.39
N THR A 123 -6.06 5.18 -17.41
CA THR A 123 -4.59 5.19 -17.49
C THR A 123 -3.92 3.95 -16.88
N LEU A 124 -4.68 3.06 -16.24
CA LEU A 124 -4.13 1.94 -15.48
C LEU A 124 -3.23 1.04 -16.33
N TYR A 125 -3.68 0.64 -17.50
CA TYR A 125 -2.94 -0.30 -18.34
C TYR A 125 -1.66 0.32 -18.92
N ASP A 126 -1.69 1.61 -19.27
CA ASP A 126 -0.53 2.34 -19.76
C ASP A 126 0.55 2.50 -18.68
N ASN A 127 0.11 2.58 -17.41
CA ASN A 127 0.98 2.73 -16.25
C ASN A 127 1.26 1.40 -15.52
N PHE A 128 0.77 0.27 -16.05
CA PHE A 128 0.83 -0.99 -15.32
C PHE A 128 2.26 -1.43 -14.99
N LEU A 129 3.22 -1.15 -15.87
CA LEU A 129 4.63 -1.45 -15.63
C LEU A 129 5.21 -0.68 -14.43
N ILE A 130 4.66 0.51 -14.11
CA ILE A 130 5.04 1.26 -12.93
C ILE A 130 4.55 0.54 -11.66
N PHE A 131 3.33 0.00 -11.68
CA PHE A 131 2.72 -0.65 -10.52
C PHE A 131 3.15 -2.12 -10.33
N ALA A 132 3.54 -2.78 -11.42
CA ALA A 132 3.94 -4.18 -11.47
C ALA A 132 5.22 -4.31 -12.30
N SER A 133 6.34 -3.81 -11.79
CA SER A 133 7.57 -3.54 -12.53
C SER A 133 8.43 -4.78 -12.85
N ASN A 134 8.06 -5.97 -12.38
CA ASN A 134 8.82 -7.19 -12.65
C ASN A 134 7.91 -8.41 -12.82
N VAL A 135 8.48 -9.50 -13.34
CA VAL A 135 7.74 -10.74 -13.62
C VAL A 135 7.04 -11.31 -12.37
N ASN A 136 7.68 -11.21 -11.21
CA ASN A 136 7.07 -11.70 -9.96
C ASN A 136 5.82 -10.90 -9.58
N SER A 137 5.77 -9.60 -9.92
CA SER A 137 4.61 -8.75 -9.62
C SER A 137 3.34 -9.26 -10.28
N TYR A 138 3.44 -9.84 -11.49
CA TYR A 138 2.29 -10.39 -12.22
C TYR A 138 1.71 -11.64 -11.57
N ARG A 139 2.53 -12.42 -10.86
CA ARG A 139 2.09 -13.62 -10.14
C ARG A 139 1.15 -13.33 -8.97
N ARG A 140 1.08 -12.06 -8.55
CA ARG A 140 0.19 -11.63 -7.47
C ARG A 140 -1.27 -11.53 -7.94
N PHE A 141 -1.52 -11.27 -9.24
CA PHE A 141 -2.85 -11.01 -9.77
C PHE A 141 -3.61 -12.30 -10.07
N GLU A 142 -3.94 -13.03 -9.02
CA GLU A 142 -4.71 -14.28 -9.08
C GLU A 142 -6.11 -14.07 -8.52
N PRO A 143 -7.16 -14.68 -9.11
CA PRO A 143 -8.50 -14.67 -8.55
C PRO A 143 -8.52 -15.18 -7.10
N ASP A 144 -9.49 -14.73 -6.32
CA ASP A 144 -9.76 -15.16 -4.92
C ASP A 144 -8.64 -14.87 -3.90
N GLN A 145 -7.66 -14.03 -4.25
CA GLN A 145 -6.55 -13.60 -3.39
C GLN A 145 -6.71 -12.17 -2.84
N PHE A 146 -7.92 -11.60 -2.87
CA PHE A 146 -8.18 -10.20 -2.50
C PHE A 146 -7.30 -9.18 -3.23
N VAL A 147 -6.90 -9.50 -4.45
CA VAL A 147 -6.15 -8.64 -5.36
C VAL A 147 -6.99 -8.29 -6.59
N PRO A 148 -6.79 -7.13 -7.21
CA PRO A 148 -7.50 -6.77 -8.42
C PRO A 148 -7.03 -7.63 -9.60
N VAL A 149 -7.96 -8.26 -10.30
CA VAL A 149 -7.69 -8.99 -11.56
C VAL A 149 -8.15 -8.21 -12.79
N ASN A 150 -8.76 -7.06 -12.60
CA ASN A 150 -9.23 -6.14 -13.63
C ASN A 150 -9.19 -4.69 -13.12
N ASN A 151 -9.57 -3.72 -13.95
CA ASN A 151 -9.60 -2.30 -13.60
C ASN A 151 -10.92 -1.82 -12.99
N SER A 152 -11.66 -2.69 -12.30
CA SER A 152 -12.92 -2.33 -11.65
C SER A 152 -12.72 -1.43 -10.42
N TRP A 153 -13.81 -0.83 -9.99
CA TRP A 153 -13.88 -0.08 -8.74
C TRP A 153 -15.15 -0.46 -7.94
N GLY A 154 -15.17 -0.12 -6.68
CA GLY A 154 -16.37 -0.31 -5.87
C GLY A 154 -16.21 0.14 -4.41
N PRO A 155 -17.35 0.43 -3.74
CA PRO A 155 -17.35 0.74 -2.33
C PRO A 155 -17.01 -0.52 -1.51
N ASN A 156 -16.10 -0.35 -0.59
CA ASN A 156 -15.66 -1.36 0.38
C ASN A 156 -15.31 -2.77 -0.16
N ASN A 157 -15.06 -2.89 -1.46
CA ASN A 157 -14.71 -4.15 -2.11
C ASN A 157 -13.18 -4.31 -2.21
N ARG A 158 -12.62 -5.39 -1.68
CA ARG A 158 -11.19 -5.66 -1.66
C ARG A 158 -10.64 -6.35 -2.93
N SER A 159 -11.53 -6.77 -3.84
CA SER A 159 -11.15 -7.44 -5.10
C SER A 159 -11.04 -6.50 -6.30
N VAL A 160 -11.25 -5.20 -6.10
CA VAL A 160 -11.21 -4.19 -7.18
C VAL A 160 -9.87 -3.45 -7.21
N ALA A 161 -9.54 -2.85 -8.37
CA ALA A 161 -8.34 -2.03 -8.53
C ALA A 161 -8.41 -0.72 -7.72
N PHE A 162 -9.61 -0.11 -7.67
CA PHE A 162 -9.86 1.16 -6.99
C PHE A 162 -11.00 0.99 -6.00
N ARG A 163 -10.67 0.88 -4.73
CA ARG A 163 -11.64 0.75 -3.66
C ARG A 163 -11.96 2.11 -3.06
N ILE A 164 -13.23 2.33 -2.73
CA ILE A 164 -13.66 3.43 -1.86
C ILE A 164 -13.84 2.83 -0.47
N PRO A 165 -12.89 3.01 0.46
CA PRO A 165 -13.02 2.48 1.81
C PRO A 165 -14.18 3.14 2.54
N ARG A 166 -14.86 2.37 3.39
CA ARG A 166 -15.86 2.94 4.30
C ARG A 166 -15.18 3.92 5.26
N SER A 167 -15.67 5.14 5.30
CA SER A 167 -15.10 6.22 6.10
C SER A 167 -16.14 7.33 6.32
N ASP A 168 -15.87 8.23 7.25
CA ASP A 168 -16.56 9.50 7.36
C ASP A 168 -16.27 10.40 6.14
N GLU A 169 -16.95 11.55 6.08
CA GLU A 169 -16.79 12.52 4.99
C GLU A 169 -15.38 13.09 4.91
N LYS A 170 -14.76 13.38 6.06
CA LYS A 170 -13.41 13.98 6.11
C LYS A 170 -12.33 13.04 5.61
N SER A 171 -12.53 11.74 5.81
CA SER A 171 -11.57 10.68 5.47
C SER A 171 -11.89 9.97 4.14
N LYS A 172 -12.81 10.53 3.33
CA LYS A 172 -13.18 9.95 2.03
C LYS A 172 -11.96 9.93 1.10
N ARG A 173 -11.71 8.77 0.50
CA ARG A 173 -10.49 8.53 -0.28
C ARG A 173 -10.66 7.40 -1.29
N ILE A 174 -9.76 7.35 -2.26
CA ILE A 174 -9.57 6.22 -3.16
C ILE A 174 -8.39 5.40 -2.61
N GLU A 175 -8.55 4.10 -2.52
CA GLU A 175 -7.48 3.14 -2.28
C GLU A 175 -7.10 2.48 -3.60
N HIS A 176 -5.92 2.81 -4.13
CA HIS A 176 -5.32 2.19 -5.30
C HIS A 176 -4.62 0.90 -4.87
N ARG A 177 -5.10 -0.26 -5.35
CA ARG A 177 -4.72 -1.58 -4.84
C ARG A 177 -3.79 -2.38 -5.77
N VAL A 178 -3.46 -1.84 -6.93
CA VAL A 178 -2.69 -2.57 -7.96
C VAL A 178 -1.20 -2.63 -7.62
N ALA A 179 -0.66 -1.58 -7.00
CA ALA A 179 0.77 -1.47 -6.74
C ALA A 179 1.29 -2.62 -5.84
N GLY A 180 2.42 -3.18 -6.22
CA GLY A 180 3.14 -4.17 -5.42
C GLY A 180 4.10 -3.53 -4.43
N ALA A 181 4.35 -4.19 -3.30
CA ALA A 181 5.27 -3.71 -2.27
C ALA A 181 6.74 -3.58 -2.75
N CYS A 182 7.07 -4.18 -3.87
CA CYS A 182 8.40 -4.16 -4.48
C CYS A 182 8.73 -2.85 -5.23
N LEU A 183 7.79 -1.96 -5.40
CA LEU A 183 7.80 -0.82 -6.33
C LEU A 183 8.99 0.13 -6.17
N LEU A 184 9.49 0.33 -4.96
CA LEU A 184 10.53 1.31 -4.67
C LEU A 184 11.96 0.88 -5.03
N TYR A 185 12.17 -0.37 -5.53
CA TYR A 185 13.52 -0.89 -5.79
C TYR A 185 13.71 -1.57 -7.16
N THR A 186 12.70 -1.60 -8.00
CA THR A 186 12.72 -2.38 -9.24
C THR A 186 12.62 -1.53 -10.51
N SER A 187 12.77 -0.23 -10.40
CA SER A 187 13.09 0.56 -11.58
C SER A 187 14.47 0.12 -12.06
N PRO A 188 14.63 -0.42 -13.27
CA PRO A 188 15.93 -0.84 -13.75
C PRO A 188 16.86 0.37 -13.75
N SER A 189 17.84 0.34 -12.87
CA SER A 189 18.94 1.31 -12.89
C SER A 189 19.91 0.90 -13.97
N PRO A 190 20.42 1.84 -14.78
CA PRO A 190 21.51 1.55 -15.75
C PRO A 190 22.79 1.02 -15.11
N ARG A 191 22.84 0.92 -13.77
CA ARG A 191 23.97 0.39 -13.00
C ARG A 191 23.86 -1.11 -12.69
N ASP A 192 22.73 -1.74 -13.00
CA ASP A 192 22.47 -3.17 -12.73
C ASP A 192 22.65 -4.03 -13.99
N SER A 193 23.32 -3.50 -15.02
CA SER A 193 23.67 -4.18 -16.26
C SER A 193 25.15 -4.52 -16.34
#